data_77a208bed4bba87217826cf5c1be1d68
#
_entry.id   77a208bed4bba87217826cf5c1be1d68
#
_cell.length_a   1.000
_cell.length_b   1.000
_cell.length_c   1.000
_cell.angle_alpha   90.00
_cell.angle_beta   90.00
_cell.angle_gamma   90.00
#
_symmetry.space_group_name_H-M   'P 1'
#
loop_
_entity.id
_entity.type
_entity.pdbx_description
1 polymer ?
#
loop_
_entity_poly.entity_id
_entity_poly.type
_entity_poly.pdbx_seq_one_letter_code
_entity_poly.pdbx_strand_id
1 'polypeptide(L)'
;RRLELYNTETGKIYRSFSAPDGTEFSVGFIHSVNLSPVTDVFVVRNGKIYADRTVYAAFGAGVESTLAPGETLSYDENGNMVVSGFGTVFPEVKYIVGTVYDHVLVIRGETISLTALCGRNAHVAFRLA
;
A
#
# COMPACT_ATOMS: atom_id res chain seq x y z
N ARG A 1 7.18 -16.33 9.30
CA ARG A 1 7.53 -14.99 8.78
C ARG A 1 6.51 -13.96 9.25
N ARG A 2 6.99 -12.80 9.60
CA ARG A 2 6.17 -11.72 10.13
C ARG A 2 6.33 -10.47 9.27
N LEU A 3 5.23 -9.72 9.11
CA LEU A 3 5.25 -8.38 8.54
C LEU A 3 5.13 -7.40 9.71
N GLU A 4 6.13 -6.53 9.86
CA GLU A 4 6.15 -5.53 10.92
C GLU A 4 5.86 -4.15 10.36
N LEU A 5 4.95 -3.43 11.02
CA LEU A 5 4.69 -2.01 10.78
C LEU A 5 5.39 -1.23 11.89
N TYR A 6 6.35 -0.39 11.54
CA TYR A 6 7.17 0.30 12.54
C TYR A 6 7.42 1.77 12.15
N ASN A 7 7.79 2.57 13.15
CA ASN A 7 8.16 3.96 12.96
C ASN A 7 9.63 4.03 12.56
N THR A 8 9.91 4.66 11.41
CA THR A 8 11.27 4.69 10.87
C THR A 8 12.22 5.62 11.64
N GLU A 9 11.66 6.54 12.43
CA GLU A 9 12.44 7.49 13.20
C GLU A 9 12.77 6.97 14.60
N THR A 10 11.83 6.27 15.23
CA THR A 10 11.98 5.79 16.62
C THR A 10 12.26 4.30 16.71
N GLY A 11 11.95 3.53 15.66
CA GLY A 11 12.07 2.07 15.68
C GLY A 11 10.90 1.38 16.37
N LYS A 12 9.92 2.12 16.86
CA LYS A 12 8.76 1.53 17.54
C LYS A 12 7.97 0.65 16.59
N ILE A 13 7.72 -0.60 16.98
CA ILE A 13 6.86 -1.52 16.23
C ILE A 13 5.43 -1.30 16.70
N TYR A 14 4.55 -0.90 15.79
CA TYR A 14 3.13 -0.68 16.10
C TYR A 14 2.35 -1.99 16.08
N ARG A 15 2.56 -2.80 15.05
CA ARG A 15 1.88 -4.07 14.85
C ARG A 15 2.80 -5.04 14.13
N SER A 16 2.57 -6.32 14.37
CA SER A 16 3.23 -7.42 13.68
C SER A 16 2.18 -8.43 13.24
N PHE A 17 2.26 -8.86 11.99
CA PHE A 17 1.26 -9.73 11.37
C PHE A 17 1.92 -11.01 10.87
N SER A 18 1.23 -12.14 10.97
CA SER A 18 1.65 -13.35 10.28
C SER A 18 1.60 -13.11 8.77
N ALA A 19 2.70 -13.41 8.08
CA ALA A 19 2.82 -13.12 6.66
C ALA A 19 3.52 -14.26 5.90
N PRO A 20 2.87 -15.44 5.80
CA PRO A 20 3.40 -16.50 4.96
C PRO A 20 3.34 -16.08 3.48
N ASP A 21 4.07 -16.78 2.64
CA ASP A 21 4.05 -16.54 1.20
C ASP A 21 2.61 -16.56 0.68
N GLY A 22 2.28 -15.59 -0.17
CA GLY A 22 0.93 -15.38 -0.68
C GLY A 22 0.10 -14.38 0.10
N THR A 23 0.59 -13.90 1.25
CA THR A 23 -0.13 -12.86 2.01
C THR A 23 -0.17 -11.58 1.20
N GLU A 24 -1.38 -11.05 0.99
CA GLU A 24 -1.56 -9.72 0.42
C GLU A 24 -1.85 -8.71 1.52
N PHE A 25 -1.34 -7.50 1.35
CA PHE A 25 -1.76 -6.36 2.15
C PHE A 25 -1.87 -5.14 1.26
N SER A 26 -2.74 -4.22 1.63
CA SER A 26 -2.94 -3.02 0.84
C SER A 26 -2.93 -1.78 1.73
N VAL A 27 -2.51 -0.66 1.13
CA VAL A 27 -2.57 0.64 1.77
C VAL A 27 -3.37 1.56 0.86
N GLY A 28 -4.50 2.03 1.38
CA GLY A 28 -5.38 2.96 0.68
C GLY A 28 -5.18 4.38 1.20
N PHE A 29 -5.18 5.34 0.30
CA PHE A 29 -5.00 6.74 0.66
C PHE A 29 -5.67 7.63 -0.41
N ILE A 30 -5.72 8.94 -0.13
CA ILE A 30 -6.27 9.92 -1.07
C ILE A 30 -5.11 10.59 -1.80
N HIS A 31 -5.13 10.55 -3.12
CA HIS A 31 -4.11 11.22 -3.94
C HIS A 31 -4.18 12.73 -3.70
N SER A 32 -3.06 13.35 -3.34
CA SER A 32 -3.04 14.75 -2.90
C SER A 32 -3.37 15.76 -3.99
N VAL A 33 -3.16 15.41 -5.25
CA VAL A 33 -3.38 16.33 -6.38
C VAL A 33 -4.84 16.32 -6.84
N ASN A 34 -5.36 15.13 -7.16
CA ASN A 34 -6.72 15.03 -7.72
C ASN A 34 -7.77 14.56 -6.70
N LEU A 35 -7.35 14.36 -5.44
CA LEU A 35 -8.22 13.98 -4.31
C LEU A 35 -9.02 12.69 -4.56
N SER A 36 -8.48 11.79 -5.35
CA SER A 36 -9.13 10.51 -5.63
C SER A 36 -8.48 9.37 -4.83
N PRO A 37 -9.27 8.35 -4.45
CA PRO A 37 -8.73 7.19 -3.74
C PRO A 37 -7.74 6.40 -4.58
N VAL A 38 -6.65 5.99 -3.94
CA VAL A 38 -5.61 5.14 -4.51
C VAL A 38 -5.34 4.01 -3.53
N THR A 39 -5.19 2.80 -4.02
CA THR A 39 -4.85 1.64 -3.20
C THR A 39 -3.63 0.94 -3.79
N ASP A 40 -2.55 0.89 -3.02
CA ASP A 40 -1.37 0.09 -3.34
C ASP A 40 -1.55 -1.29 -2.77
N VAL A 41 -1.36 -2.33 -3.59
CA VAL A 41 -1.48 -3.72 -3.17
C VAL A 41 -0.14 -4.40 -3.28
N PHE A 42 0.26 -5.05 -2.18
CA PHE A 42 1.53 -5.77 -2.07
C PHE A 42 1.28 -7.24 -1.78
N VAL A 43 2.22 -8.07 -2.17
CA VAL A 43 2.18 -9.50 -1.87
C VAL A 43 3.53 -9.97 -1.35
N VAL A 44 3.47 -10.86 -0.36
CA VAL A 44 4.66 -11.51 0.19
C VAL A 44 4.91 -12.80 -0.59
N ARG A 45 6.10 -12.93 -1.17
CA ARG A 45 6.55 -14.13 -1.87
C ARG A 45 8.04 -14.34 -1.67
N ASN A 46 8.44 -15.57 -1.47
CA ASN A 46 9.86 -15.93 -1.36
C ASN A 46 10.61 -15.08 -0.34
N GLY A 47 9.94 -14.72 0.75
CA GLY A 47 10.55 -13.88 1.78
C GLY A 47 10.76 -12.43 1.40
N LYS A 48 10.03 -11.93 0.42
CA LYS A 48 10.16 -10.56 -0.09
C LYS A 48 8.79 -9.93 -0.26
N ILE A 49 8.75 -8.60 -0.24
CA ILE A 49 7.56 -7.83 -0.51
C ILE A 49 7.61 -7.36 -1.97
N TYR A 50 6.59 -7.73 -2.72
CA TYR A 50 6.44 -7.32 -4.12
C TYR A 50 5.30 -6.32 -4.25
N ALA A 51 5.49 -5.29 -5.07
CA ALA A 51 4.39 -4.47 -5.53
C ALA A 51 3.59 -5.27 -6.55
N ASP A 52 2.32 -5.52 -6.28
CA ASP A 52 1.47 -6.30 -7.16
C ASP A 52 0.71 -5.42 -8.13
N ARG A 53 -0.04 -4.48 -7.61
CA ARG A 53 -0.84 -3.55 -8.41
C ARG A 53 -1.18 -2.29 -7.64
N THR A 54 -1.59 -1.25 -8.37
CA THR A 54 -2.18 -0.04 -7.78
C THR A 54 -3.55 0.15 -8.41
N VAL A 55 -4.55 0.41 -7.57
CA VAL A 55 -5.94 0.63 -7.98
C VAL A 55 -6.27 2.10 -7.81
N TYR A 56 -6.70 2.74 -8.89
CA TYR A 56 -7.14 4.14 -8.90
C TYR A 56 -8.65 4.19 -9.08
N ALA A 57 -9.34 5.01 -8.28
CA ALA A 57 -10.78 5.12 -8.37
C ALA A 57 -11.23 5.59 -9.77
N ALA A 58 -12.39 5.12 -10.21
CA ALA A 58 -12.92 5.40 -11.55
C ALA A 58 -13.04 6.89 -11.88
N PHE A 59 -13.29 7.72 -10.85
CA PHE A 59 -13.43 9.17 -11.02
C PHE A 59 -12.09 9.91 -10.85
N GLY A 60 -10.97 9.21 -10.84
CA GLY A 60 -9.65 9.79 -10.62
C GLY A 60 -9.10 10.50 -11.85
N ALA A 61 -9.74 11.56 -12.28
CA ALA A 61 -9.27 12.34 -13.41
C ALA A 61 -7.87 12.90 -13.15
N GLY A 62 -7.02 12.87 -14.17
CA GLY A 62 -5.66 13.35 -14.06
C GLY A 62 -4.65 12.30 -13.57
N VAL A 63 -5.07 11.06 -13.39
CA VAL A 63 -4.16 9.98 -13.08
C VAL A 63 -3.24 9.74 -14.27
N GLU A 64 -1.94 9.61 -13.99
CA GLU A 64 -0.95 9.33 -15.01
C GLU A 64 -1.23 7.99 -15.70
N SER A 65 -1.36 8.02 -17.01
CA SER A 65 -1.65 6.82 -17.80
C SER A 65 -0.43 6.22 -18.48
N THR A 66 0.74 6.84 -18.36
CA THR A 66 1.97 6.32 -18.94
C THR A 66 2.43 5.11 -18.13
N LEU A 67 2.59 3.98 -18.84
CA LEU A 67 3.02 2.73 -18.22
C LEU A 67 4.52 2.54 -18.36
N ALA A 68 5.16 1.99 -17.32
CA ALA A 68 6.53 1.52 -17.42
C ALA A 68 6.55 0.16 -18.15
N PRO A 69 7.71 -0.24 -18.70
CA PRO A 69 7.83 -1.55 -19.35
C PRO A 69 7.39 -2.68 -18.41
N GLY A 70 6.56 -3.59 -18.93
CA GLY A 70 6.05 -4.73 -18.18
C GLY A 70 4.78 -4.45 -17.39
N GLU A 71 4.37 -3.20 -17.26
CA GLU A 71 3.11 -2.86 -16.62
C GLU A 71 1.93 -3.01 -17.58
N THR A 72 0.77 -3.37 -17.02
CA THR A 72 -0.47 -3.46 -17.78
C THR A 72 -1.54 -2.61 -17.12
N LEU A 73 -2.36 -1.99 -17.96
CA LEU A 73 -3.52 -1.21 -17.55
C LEU A 73 -4.77 -2.03 -17.81
N SER A 74 -5.62 -2.14 -16.82
CA SER A 74 -6.93 -2.78 -16.92
C SER A 74 -7.95 -2.02 -16.10
N TYR A 75 -9.21 -2.46 -16.17
CA TYR A 75 -10.28 -1.90 -15.34
C TYR A 75 -10.98 -3.04 -14.64
N ASP A 76 -11.28 -2.85 -13.35
CA ASP A 76 -12.00 -3.86 -12.59
C ASP A 76 -13.51 -3.75 -12.86
N GLU A 77 -14.29 -4.62 -12.23
CA GLU A 77 -15.75 -4.68 -12.42
C GLU A 77 -16.47 -3.41 -11.95
N ASN A 78 -15.84 -2.63 -11.09
CA ASN A 78 -16.38 -1.36 -10.58
C ASN A 78 -15.90 -0.16 -11.40
N GLY A 79 -15.16 -0.38 -12.48
CA GLY A 79 -14.64 0.67 -13.34
C GLY A 79 -13.39 1.36 -12.81
N ASN A 80 -12.77 0.83 -11.75
CA ASN A 80 -11.51 1.39 -11.24
C ASN A 80 -10.37 1.00 -12.18
N MET A 81 -9.44 1.94 -12.37
CA MET A 81 -8.24 1.69 -13.17
C MET A 81 -7.22 0.89 -12.35
N VAL A 82 -6.75 -0.20 -12.91
CA VAL A 82 -5.78 -1.09 -12.26
C VAL A 82 -4.49 -1.12 -13.07
N VAL A 83 -3.40 -0.73 -12.45
CA VAL A 83 -2.05 -0.83 -13.04
C VAL A 83 -1.34 -1.96 -12.32
N SER A 84 -0.89 -2.96 -13.07
CA SER A 84 -0.27 -4.17 -12.51
C SER A 84 0.97 -4.56 -13.29
N GLY A 85 1.65 -5.63 -12.85
CA GLY A 85 2.83 -6.14 -13.53
C GLY A 85 4.12 -5.47 -13.09
N PHE A 86 4.12 -4.83 -11.93
CA PHE A 86 5.32 -4.12 -11.44
C PHE A 86 6.50 -5.06 -11.22
N GLY A 87 6.28 -6.20 -10.53
CA GLY A 87 7.35 -7.12 -10.18
C GLY A 87 8.45 -6.50 -9.31
N THR A 88 8.26 -5.28 -8.84
CA THR A 88 9.25 -4.57 -8.03
C THR A 88 9.30 -5.14 -6.64
N VAL A 89 10.51 -5.41 -6.15
CA VAL A 89 10.76 -5.90 -4.80
C VAL A 89 11.11 -4.73 -3.90
N PHE A 90 10.46 -4.66 -2.74
CA PHE A 90 10.76 -3.65 -1.73
C PHE A 90 11.40 -4.29 -0.50
N PRO A 91 12.59 -3.85 -0.09
CA PRO A 91 13.12 -4.23 1.23
C PRO A 91 12.25 -3.67 2.35
N GLU A 92 11.71 -2.48 2.14
CA GLU A 92 10.75 -1.82 3.01
C GLU A 92 9.76 -1.04 2.18
N VAL A 93 8.50 -0.98 2.63
CA VAL A 93 7.48 -0.14 2.03
C VAL A 93 7.23 1.04 2.96
N LYS A 94 7.54 2.23 2.52
CA LYS A 94 7.52 3.45 3.36
C LYS A 94 6.32 4.32 3.04
N TYR A 95 5.70 4.86 4.09
CA TYR A 95 4.63 5.84 3.98
C TYR A 95 4.81 6.94 5.02
N ILE A 96 4.32 8.13 4.67
CA ILE A 96 4.07 9.19 5.64
C ILE A 96 2.56 9.22 5.84
N VAL A 97 2.12 8.94 7.07
CA VAL A 97 0.68 8.88 7.38
C VAL A 97 0.06 10.25 7.15
N GLY A 98 -1.08 10.28 6.45
CA GLY A 98 -1.71 11.53 6.05
C GLY A 98 -2.07 12.45 7.21
N THR A 99 -1.97 13.75 6.96
CA THR A 99 -2.32 14.77 7.95
C THR A 99 -3.78 15.21 7.84
N VAL A 100 -4.37 15.08 6.65
CA VAL A 100 -5.77 15.44 6.37
C VAL A 100 -6.60 14.18 6.15
N TYR A 101 -6.12 13.29 5.29
CA TYR A 101 -6.78 12.03 4.96
C TYR A 101 -5.99 10.87 5.53
N ASP A 102 -6.71 9.84 5.95
CA ASP A 102 -6.11 8.65 6.55
C ASP A 102 -5.37 7.81 5.50
N HIS A 103 -4.42 7.02 5.99
CA HIS A 103 -3.90 5.85 5.29
C HIS A 103 -4.52 4.63 5.95
N VAL A 104 -5.09 3.73 5.16
CA VAL A 104 -5.80 2.56 5.66
C VAL A 104 -5.12 1.29 5.21
N LEU A 105 -4.70 0.48 6.18
CA LEU A 105 -4.10 -0.83 5.93
C LEU A 105 -5.19 -1.89 5.94
N VAL A 106 -5.20 -2.75 4.93
CA VAL A 106 -6.03 -3.96 4.93
C VAL A 106 -5.11 -5.16 4.84
N ILE A 107 -5.18 -6.04 5.81
CA ILE A 107 -4.39 -7.26 5.86
C ILE A 107 -5.17 -8.37 6.57
N ARG A 108 -5.22 -9.56 5.95
CA ARG A 108 -5.82 -10.78 6.55
C ARG A 108 -7.20 -10.50 7.14
N GLY A 109 -8.04 -9.75 6.42
CA GLY A 109 -9.39 -9.44 6.84
C GLY A 109 -9.51 -8.30 7.86
N GLU A 110 -8.41 -7.74 8.34
CA GLU A 110 -8.42 -6.56 9.20
C GLU A 110 -8.29 -5.28 8.38
N THR A 111 -9.05 -4.26 8.79
CA THR A 111 -8.94 -2.89 8.26
C THR A 111 -8.47 -2.00 9.38
N ILE A 112 -7.33 -1.34 9.20
CA ILE A 112 -6.65 -0.59 10.26
C ILE A 112 -6.37 0.83 9.78
N SER A 113 -6.87 1.82 10.56
CA SER A 113 -6.52 3.22 10.34
C SER A 113 -5.10 3.48 10.83
N LEU A 114 -4.22 3.90 9.92
CA LEU A 114 -2.85 4.23 10.31
C LEU A 114 -2.78 5.56 11.07
N THR A 115 -3.72 6.47 10.83
CA THR A 115 -3.83 7.69 11.63
C THR A 115 -4.12 7.35 13.10
N ALA A 116 -5.06 6.44 13.34
CA ALA A 116 -5.39 6.03 14.70
C ALA A 116 -4.27 5.24 15.37
N LEU A 117 -3.62 4.37 14.61
CA LEU A 117 -2.58 3.48 15.15
C LEU A 117 -1.24 4.19 15.34
N CYS A 118 -0.81 4.97 14.36
CA CYS A 118 0.54 5.53 14.29
C CYS A 118 0.59 7.03 14.55
N GLY A 119 -0.50 7.74 14.29
CA GLY A 119 -0.56 9.19 14.36
C GLY A 119 -0.37 9.87 13.02
N ARG A 120 -0.93 11.06 12.90
CA ARG A 120 -0.80 11.89 11.69
C ARG A 120 0.67 12.25 11.47
N ASN A 121 1.06 12.28 10.20
CA ASN A 121 2.42 12.63 9.81
C ASN A 121 3.50 11.66 10.31
N ALA A 122 3.12 10.51 10.84
CA ALA A 122 4.09 9.50 11.27
C ALA A 122 4.82 8.92 10.05
N HIS A 123 6.14 8.77 10.19
CA HIS A 123 6.98 8.12 9.18
C HIS A 123 7.05 6.64 9.51
N VAL A 124 6.41 5.82 8.69
CA VAL A 124 6.26 4.40 8.96
C VAL A 124 6.77 3.55 7.81
N ALA A 125 7.07 2.31 8.10
CA ALA A 125 7.43 1.35 7.07
C ALA A 125 6.92 -0.05 7.43
N PHE A 126 6.74 -0.85 6.38
CA PHE A 126 6.46 -2.27 6.49
C PHE A 126 7.73 -3.02 6.11
N ARG A 127 8.11 -4.01 6.91
CA ARG A 127 9.25 -4.89 6.64
C ARG A 127 8.94 -6.32 7.05
N LEU A 128 9.62 -7.26 6.42
CA LEU A 128 9.55 -8.67 6.83
C LEU A 128 10.63 -8.95 7.88
N ALA A 129 10.23 -9.70 8.89
CA ALA A 129 11.12 -10.11 9.97
C ALA A 129 11.05 -11.63 10.20
#